data_cb0bd959cb09891040814db12461069e
#
_entry.id   cb0bd959cb09891040814db12461069e
#
_cell.length_a   1.000
_cell.length_b   1.000
_cell.length_c   1.000
_cell.angle_alpha   90.00
_cell.angle_beta   90.00
_cell.angle_gamma   90.00
#
_symmetry.space_group_name_H-M   'P 1'
#
loop_
_entity.id
_entity.type
_entity.pdbx_description
1 polymer ?
#
loop_
_entity_poly.entity_id
_entity_poly.type
_entity_poly.pdbx_seq_one_letter_code
_entity_poly.pdbx_strand_id
1 'polypeptide(L)'
;MNSFKIDNTFFNISKELPKDILIKSHPTDYKVSFKEFTNNFNKDDVILVDSKVKSLYNITHNKLIEIEATEHNKSIETVLNVCENLLEYNFNKKNNLIVIGGGIIQDIGAFTSKMYKRGINWIFYPTTLLSQCDSCIGGKTALNFKHYKNQLALFSSPKEVIIDTNFLNTLQAEDITSGYGEIVKLFLTGGDYYIDNLNEWSIEEKIKHSLLIKKAVVEYDEFELCERKSLNYGHSFGHVIEPLTNYKIPHGEAVLLGIEIINKLFDNNPKISNVINQFTDLNKISHLDSDKLTMGLLSDKKVSGNNISFVRVPHPGTTIFTNTEINKDLKAKVNELFTN
;
A
#
# COMPACT_ATOMS: atom_id res chain seq x y z
N MET A 1 -26.03 0.10 -2.58
CA MET A 1 -24.88 0.76 -1.95
C MET A 1 -24.42 -0.05 -0.75
N ASN A 2 -23.12 -0.12 -0.51
CA ASN A 2 -22.57 -0.56 0.78
C ASN A 2 -22.14 0.64 1.58
N SER A 3 -22.28 0.57 2.90
CA SER A 3 -21.82 1.61 3.80
C SER A 3 -20.87 1.01 4.85
N PHE A 4 -19.84 1.76 5.18
CA PHE A 4 -18.97 1.50 6.31
C PHE A 4 -18.72 2.79 7.09
N LYS A 5 -18.17 2.67 8.28
CA LYS A 5 -17.96 3.85 9.11
C LYS A 5 -16.56 3.84 9.74
N ILE A 6 -15.99 5.05 9.86
CA ILE A 6 -14.74 5.30 10.57
C ILE A 6 -15.07 6.31 11.64
N ASP A 7 -14.94 5.93 12.92
CA ASP A 7 -15.46 6.66 14.07
C ASP A 7 -16.94 7.07 13.86
N ASN A 8 -17.17 8.37 13.66
CA ASN A 8 -18.50 8.92 13.42
C ASN A 8 -18.80 9.23 11.95
N THR A 9 -17.85 9.02 11.06
CA THR A 9 -17.98 9.36 9.63
C THR A 9 -18.44 8.15 8.84
N PHE A 10 -19.53 8.31 8.06
CA PHE A 10 -20.08 7.27 7.20
C PHE A 10 -19.62 7.44 5.76
N PHE A 11 -19.24 6.33 5.14
CA PHE A 11 -18.82 6.23 3.75
C PHE A 11 -19.77 5.33 2.98
N ASN A 12 -20.15 5.74 1.77
CA ASN A 12 -21.04 4.98 0.90
C ASN A 12 -20.32 4.62 -0.39
N ILE A 13 -20.39 3.35 -0.79
CA ILE A 13 -19.75 2.82 -1.99
C ILE A 13 -20.80 2.14 -2.86
N SER A 14 -20.76 2.39 -4.17
CA SER A 14 -21.56 1.61 -5.12
C SER A 14 -21.13 0.15 -5.12
N LYS A 15 -22.10 -0.76 -5.23
CA LYS A 15 -21.83 -2.19 -5.48
C LYS A 15 -21.46 -2.46 -6.94
N GLU A 16 -21.89 -1.58 -7.84
CA GLU A 16 -21.59 -1.67 -9.26
C GLU A 16 -20.14 -1.26 -9.50
N LEU A 17 -19.42 -2.11 -10.23
CA LEU A 17 -18.03 -1.86 -10.59
C LEU A 17 -17.98 -0.97 -11.84
N PRO A 18 -17.39 0.21 -11.77
CA PRO A 18 -17.22 1.07 -12.94
C PRO A 18 -16.14 0.50 -13.87
N LYS A 19 -16.23 0.87 -15.15
CA LYS A 19 -15.18 0.56 -16.13
C LYS A 19 -13.86 1.22 -15.76
N ASP A 20 -13.91 2.51 -15.44
CA ASP A 20 -12.78 3.32 -14.98
C ASP A 20 -13.14 3.94 -13.63
N ILE A 21 -12.16 4.15 -12.76
CA ILE A 21 -12.33 4.79 -11.45
C ILE A 21 -11.70 6.19 -11.50
N LEU A 22 -12.55 7.23 -11.39
CA LEU A 22 -12.06 8.60 -11.25
C LEU A 22 -11.71 8.87 -9.78
N ILE A 23 -10.53 9.40 -9.52
CA ILE A 23 -10.04 9.77 -8.19
C ILE A 23 -9.98 11.29 -8.11
N LYS A 24 -10.69 11.88 -7.15
CA LYS A 24 -10.55 13.30 -6.83
C LYS A 24 -9.25 13.53 -6.07
N SER A 25 -8.47 14.50 -6.51
CA SER A 25 -7.14 14.78 -5.95
C SER A 25 -6.71 16.21 -6.24
N HIS A 26 -5.86 16.77 -5.40
CA HIS A 26 -5.29 18.11 -5.58
C HIS A 26 -3.88 18.01 -6.17
N PRO A 27 -3.54 18.87 -7.15
CA PRO A 27 -4.37 19.92 -7.78
C PRO A 27 -5.26 19.39 -8.92
N THR A 28 -5.18 18.12 -9.28
CA THR A 28 -5.86 17.57 -10.47
C THR A 28 -6.33 16.16 -10.21
N ASP A 29 -7.60 15.92 -10.55
CA ASP A 29 -8.18 14.57 -10.55
C ASP A 29 -7.47 13.67 -11.55
N TYR A 30 -7.44 12.38 -11.26
CA TYR A 30 -6.84 11.38 -12.16
C TYR A 30 -7.70 10.13 -12.25
N LYS A 31 -7.41 9.33 -13.28
CA LYS A 31 -8.19 8.14 -13.60
C LYS A 31 -7.37 6.87 -13.38
N VAL A 32 -8.04 5.83 -12.86
CA VAL A 32 -7.56 4.45 -12.89
C VAL A 32 -8.33 3.71 -13.97
N SER A 33 -7.63 3.22 -14.98
CA SER A 33 -8.16 2.48 -16.11
C SER A 33 -7.71 1.03 -16.06
N PHE A 34 -8.59 0.11 -16.47
CA PHE A 34 -8.29 -1.30 -16.60
C PHE A 34 -8.12 -1.64 -18.08
N LYS A 35 -6.89 -1.88 -18.52
CA LYS A 35 -6.56 -2.08 -19.93
C LYS A 35 -5.36 -3.03 -20.04
N GLU A 36 -5.37 -3.85 -21.09
CA GLU A 36 -4.22 -4.66 -21.46
C GLU A 36 -2.99 -3.77 -21.74
N PHE A 37 -1.86 -4.20 -21.20
CA PHE A 37 -0.57 -3.53 -21.42
C PHE A 37 -0.14 -3.69 -22.86
N THR A 38 0.27 -2.59 -23.46
CA THR A 38 0.89 -2.59 -24.78
C THR A 38 2.21 -1.84 -24.72
N ASN A 39 3.25 -2.40 -25.34
CA ASN A 39 4.58 -1.78 -25.43
C ASN A 39 4.61 -0.67 -26.49
N ASN A 40 3.57 0.14 -26.57
CA ASN A 40 3.42 1.22 -27.55
C ASN A 40 3.32 2.57 -26.83
N PHE A 41 4.47 3.21 -26.69
CA PHE A 41 4.61 4.50 -26.01
C PHE A 41 4.94 5.62 -27.00
N ASN A 42 4.63 6.85 -26.64
CA ASN A 42 5.02 8.01 -27.42
C ASN A 42 6.57 8.12 -27.40
N LYS A 43 7.18 8.30 -28.58
CA LYS A 43 8.65 8.40 -28.74
C LYS A 43 9.30 9.48 -27.86
N ASP A 44 8.54 10.48 -27.44
CA ASP A 44 9.03 11.59 -26.63
C ASP A 44 8.83 11.37 -25.14
N ASP A 45 8.03 10.39 -24.70
CA ASP A 45 7.92 10.00 -23.31
C ASP A 45 9.21 9.32 -22.81
N VAL A 46 9.43 9.29 -21.53
CA VAL A 46 10.54 8.56 -20.90
C VAL A 46 9.96 7.44 -20.06
N ILE A 47 10.53 6.25 -20.18
CA ILE A 47 10.09 5.08 -19.41
C ILE A 47 11.05 4.87 -18.23
N LEU A 48 10.51 4.80 -17.04
CA LEU A 48 11.16 4.31 -15.82
C LEU A 48 10.59 2.94 -15.50
N VAL A 49 11.40 1.91 -15.51
CA VAL A 49 10.95 0.52 -15.41
C VAL A 49 11.79 -0.33 -14.46
N ASP A 50 11.13 -1.25 -13.74
CA ASP A 50 11.79 -2.32 -13.03
C ASP A 50 12.53 -3.26 -13.99
N SER A 51 13.80 -3.54 -13.71
CA SER A 51 14.66 -4.44 -14.50
C SER A 51 14.01 -5.81 -14.75
N LYS A 52 13.38 -6.39 -13.72
CA LYS A 52 12.71 -7.69 -13.82
C LYS A 52 11.49 -7.60 -14.74
N VAL A 53 10.67 -6.57 -14.59
CA VAL A 53 9.47 -6.34 -15.43
C VAL A 53 9.88 -6.07 -16.88
N LYS A 54 10.91 -5.24 -17.10
CA LYS A 54 11.45 -4.99 -18.43
C LYS A 54 11.82 -6.29 -19.16
N SER A 55 12.53 -7.17 -18.46
CA SER A 55 12.96 -8.45 -19.02
C SER A 55 11.79 -9.38 -19.33
N LEU A 56 10.84 -9.52 -18.39
CA LEU A 56 9.70 -10.43 -18.52
C LEU A 56 8.73 -10.03 -19.64
N TYR A 57 8.55 -8.72 -19.85
CA TYR A 57 7.59 -8.18 -20.82
C TYR A 57 8.26 -7.59 -22.08
N ASN A 58 9.58 -7.79 -22.24
CA ASN A 58 10.36 -7.30 -23.38
C ASN A 58 10.13 -5.80 -23.64
N ILE A 59 10.13 -4.97 -22.58
CA ILE A 59 9.87 -3.53 -22.70
C ILE A 59 11.07 -2.85 -23.34
N THR A 60 10.84 -2.16 -24.45
CA THR A 60 11.87 -1.44 -25.21
C THR A 60 11.43 -0.02 -25.53
N HIS A 61 12.33 0.92 -25.39
CA HIS A 61 12.11 2.32 -25.76
C HIS A 61 13.45 3.04 -25.92
N ASN A 62 13.50 4.08 -26.77
CA ASN A 62 14.74 4.84 -27.00
C ASN A 62 15.15 5.69 -25.79
N LYS A 63 14.19 6.04 -24.92
CA LYS A 63 14.39 6.81 -23.70
C LYS A 63 13.91 5.96 -22.52
N LEU A 64 14.74 5.01 -22.09
CA LEU A 64 14.40 4.05 -21.05
C LEU A 64 15.42 4.12 -19.92
N ILE A 65 14.91 4.21 -18.69
CA ILE A 65 15.65 4.18 -17.43
C ILE A 65 15.27 2.91 -16.72
N GLU A 66 16.24 2.03 -16.52
CA GLU A 66 16.07 0.75 -15.86
C GLU A 66 16.59 0.82 -14.43
N ILE A 67 15.79 0.36 -13.46
CA ILE A 67 16.15 0.30 -12.05
C ILE A 67 15.78 -1.06 -11.49
N GLU A 68 16.68 -1.69 -10.78
CA GLU A 68 16.38 -2.86 -9.96
C GLU A 68 15.53 -2.45 -8.76
N ALA A 69 14.33 -3.03 -8.62
CA ALA A 69 13.37 -2.68 -7.57
C ALA A 69 13.77 -3.28 -6.22
N THR A 70 14.80 -2.74 -5.60
CA THR A 70 15.27 -3.10 -4.26
C THR A 70 15.05 -1.95 -3.27
N GLU A 71 14.88 -2.27 -1.98
CA GLU A 71 14.78 -1.24 -0.93
C GLU A 71 16.03 -0.35 -0.85
N HIS A 72 17.18 -0.84 -1.27
CA HIS A 72 18.42 -0.05 -1.36
C HIS A 72 18.29 1.06 -2.41
N ASN A 73 17.69 0.75 -3.55
CA ASN A 73 17.49 1.70 -4.65
C ASN A 73 16.34 2.68 -4.40
N LYS A 74 15.55 2.50 -3.36
CA LYS A 74 14.51 3.43 -2.95
C LYS A 74 15.10 4.64 -2.20
N SER A 75 15.96 5.41 -2.88
CA SER A 75 16.80 6.45 -2.30
C SER A 75 16.74 7.76 -3.08
N ILE A 76 17.22 8.84 -2.47
CA ILE A 76 17.31 10.16 -3.13
C ILE A 76 18.38 10.13 -4.23
N GLU A 77 19.44 9.35 -4.07
CA GLU A 77 20.50 9.17 -5.07
C GLU A 77 19.95 8.59 -6.35
N THR A 78 19.06 7.59 -6.25
CA THR A 78 18.37 7.03 -7.41
C THR A 78 17.48 8.05 -8.10
N VAL A 79 16.74 8.86 -7.32
CA VAL A 79 15.91 9.93 -7.87
C VAL A 79 16.77 10.97 -8.62
N LEU A 80 17.94 11.34 -8.08
CA LEU A 80 18.87 12.26 -8.76
C LEU A 80 19.38 11.66 -10.08
N ASN A 81 19.73 10.37 -10.08
CA ASN A 81 20.12 9.66 -11.31
C ASN A 81 19.00 9.67 -12.37
N VAL A 82 17.74 9.43 -11.96
CA VAL A 82 16.59 9.56 -12.88
C VAL A 82 16.49 10.99 -13.41
N CYS A 83 16.69 12.01 -12.59
CA CYS A 83 16.69 13.42 -13.04
C CYS A 83 17.79 13.72 -14.06
N GLU A 84 19.00 13.16 -13.89
CA GLU A 84 20.12 13.29 -14.85
C GLU A 84 19.73 12.66 -16.20
N ASN A 85 19.17 11.44 -16.21
CA ASN A 85 18.67 10.82 -17.44
C ASN A 85 17.58 11.67 -18.11
N LEU A 86 16.66 12.27 -17.33
CA LEU A 86 15.63 13.16 -17.88
C LEU A 86 16.25 14.39 -18.56
N LEU A 87 17.36 14.93 -18.04
CA LEU A 87 18.11 16.02 -18.69
C LEU A 87 18.77 15.54 -20.00
N GLU A 88 19.45 14.42 -20.00
CA GLU A 88 20.10 13.84 -21.18
C GLU A 88 19.10 13.53 -22.30
N TYR A 89 17.92 13.03 -21.94
CA TYR A 89 16.84 12.78 -22.90
C TYR A 89 16.09 14.05 -23.35
N ASN A 90 16.49 15.23 -22.88
CA ASN A 90 15.85 16.50 -23.17
C ASN A 90 14.34 16.48 -22.83
N PHE A 91 14.00 15.89 -21.67
CA PHE A 91 12.60 15.71 -21.24
C PHE A 91 11.86 17.05 -21.16
N ASN A 92 10.72 17.12 -21.83
CA ASN A 92 9.85 18.29 -21.85
C ASN A 92 8.64 18.08 -20.95
N LYS A 93 8.14 19.13 -20.26
CA LYS A 93 6.94 19.06 -19.41
C LYS A 93 5.64 18.61 -20.13
N LYS A 94 5.62 18.67 -21.46
CA LYS A 94 4.49 18.17 -22.27
C LYS A 94 4.46 16.65 -22.38
N ASN A 95 5.60 15.99 -22.14
CA ASN A 95 5.78 14.54 -22.20
C ASN A 95 5.39 13.91 -20.85
N ASN A 96 5.28 12.60 -20.82
CA ASN A 96 5.01 11.87 -19.60
C ASN A 96 6.24 11.05 -19.18
N LEU A 97 6.45 10.94 -17.88
CA LEU A 97 7.26 9.89 -17.29
C LEU A 97 6.37 8.66 -17.12
N ILE A 98 6.62 7.62 -17.87
CA ILE A 98 5.91 6.35 -17.78
C ILE A 98 6.62 5.49 -16.72
N VAL A 99 5.93 5.15 -15.66
CA VAL A 99 6.46 4.42 -14.52
C VAL A 99 5.87 3.01 -14.52
N ILE A 100 6.71 1.98 -14.68
CA ILE A 100 6.26 0.58 -14.80
C ILE A 100 6.96 -0.27 -13.74
N GLY A 101 6.22 -0.75 -12.74
CA GLY A 101 6.79 -1.53 -11.65
C GLY A 101 5.90 -1.66 -10.43
N GLY A 102 6.44 -2.20 -9.36
CA GLY A 102 5.81 -2.26 -8.04
C GLY A 102 5.99 -0.97 -7.25
N GLY A 103 5.69 -1.03 -5.93
CA GLY A 103 5.72 0.13 -5.03
C GLY A 103 7.05 0.87 -4.97
N ILE A 104 8.19 0.18 -5.09
CA ILE A 104 9.53 0.82 -5.08
C ILE A 104 9.70 1.73 -6.30
N ILE A 105 9.39 1.23 -7.49
CA ILE A 105 9.47 2.01 -8.74
C ILE A 105 8.42 3.13 -8.76
N GLN A 106 7.24 2.85 -8.21
CA GLN A 106 6.20 3.87 -7.98
C GLN A 106 6.75 5.03 -7.15
N ASP A 107 7.36 4.75 -6.01
CA ASP A 107 7.88 5.78 -5.11
C ASP A 107 8.98 6.61 -5.77
N ILE A 108 9.93 5.98 -6.45
CA ILE A 108 11.01 6.66 -7.19
C ILE A 108 10.40 7.57 -8.27
N GLY A 109 9.50 7.03 -9.10
CA GLY A 109 8.87 7.76 -10.20
C GLY A 109 8.00 8.92 -9.74
N ALA A 110 7.16 8.68 -8.72
CA ALA A 110 6.29 9.68 -8.13
C ALA A 110 7.09 10.82 -7.46
N PHE A 111 8.14 10.48 -6.71
CA PHE A 111 9.03 11.46 -6.07
C PHE A 111 9.77 12.29 -7.11
N THR A 112 10.38 11.64 -8.11
CA THR A 112 11.01 12.32 -9.25
C THR A 112 10.04 13.26 -9.93
N SER A 113 8.83 12.78 -10.22
CA SER A 113 7.82 13.58 -10.94
C SER A 113 7.42 14.84 -10.19
N LYS A 114 7.33 14.78 -8.87
CA LYS A 114 6.99 15.95 -8.05
C LYS A 114 8.13 16.94 -7.93
N MET A 115 9.38 16.45 -7.82
CA MET A 115 10.57 17.25 -7.60
C MET A 115 11.09 17.88 -8.90
N TYR A 116 11.16 17.12 -10.00
CA TYR A 116 11.75 17.57 -11.25
C TYR A 116 10.96 18.71 -11.88
N LYS A 117 11.64 19.83 -12.21
CA LYS A 117 11.03 21.03 -12.84
C LYS A 117 9.76 21.55 -12.14
N ARG A 118 9.62 21.38 -10.81
CA ARG A 118 8.42 21.77 -10.04
C ARG A 118 7.15 21.02 -10.45
N GLY A 119 7.29 19.76 -10.80
CA GLY A 119 6.23 18.86 -11.20
C GLY A 119 6.19 18.60 -12.72
N ILE A 120 6.10 17.31 -13.06
CA ILE A 120 5.92 16.79 -14.42
C ILE A 120 4.79 15.75 -14.40
N ASN A 121 4.20 15.49 -15.57
CA ASN A 121 3.20 14.44 -15.70
C ASN A 121 3.86 13.07 -15.61
N TRP A 122 3.22 12.15 -14.89
CA TRP A 122 3.60 10.75 -14.87
C TRP A 122 2.38 9.84 -14.98
N ILE A 123 2.57 8.66 -15.61
CA ILE A 123 1.55 7.64 -15.79
C ILE A 123 2.09 6.37 -15.14
N PHE A 124 1.26 5.70 -14.35
CA PHE A 124 1.68 4.54 -13.58
C PHE A 124 1.07 3.25 -14.12
N TYR A 125 1.91 2.26 -14.35
CA TYR A 125 1.56 0.87 -14.63
C TYR A 125 1.97 0.00 -13.44
N PRO A 126 1.10 -0.23 -12.47
CA PRO A 126 1.38 -1.08 -11.31
C PRO A 126 1.52 -2.53 -11.72
N THR A 127 2.61 -3.19 -11.32
CA THR A 127 2.91 -4.58 -11.74
C THR A 127 2.85 -5.59 -10.61
N THR A 128 2.65 -5.17 -9.35
CA THR A 128 2.43 -6.06 -8.19
C THR A 128 0.99 -5.96 -7.72
N LEU A 129 0.47 -7.02 -7.09
CA LEU A 129 -0.90 -7.02 -6.56
C LEU A 129 -1.09 -5.90 -5.53
N LEU A 130 -0.12 -5.70 -4.62
CA LEU A 130 -0.15 -4.62 -3.64
C LEU A 130 -0.28 -3.25 -4.32
N SER A 131 0.50 -3.01 -5.39
CA SER A 131 0.43 -1.72 -6.09
C SER A 131 -0.87 -1.56 -6.88
N GLN A 132 -1.44 -2.63 -7.43
CA GLN A 132 -2.71 -2.58 -8.14
C GLN A 132 -3.92 -2.36 -7.23
N CYS A 133 -3.93 -2.97 -6.04
CA CYS A 133 -5.09 -2.92 -5.15
C CYS A 133 -5.06 -1.79 -4.10
N ASP A 134 -3.89 -1.20 -3.85
CA ASP A 134 -3.74 -0.22 -2.77
C ASP A 134 -2.86 0.97 -3.18
N SER A 135 -1.54 0.81 -3.32
CA SER A 135 -0.61 1.95 -3.35
C SER A 135 -0.78 2.87 -4.56
N CYS A 136 -1.35 2.42 -5.68
CA CYS A 136 -1.51 3.20 -6.91
C CYS A 136 -2.41 4.44 -6.76
N ILE A 137 -3.23 4.54 -5.72
CA ILE A 137 -4.07 5.70 -5.44
C ILE A 137 -3.75 6.35 -4.10
N GLY A 138 -4.06 7.65 -3.99
CA GLY A 138 -3.85 8.43 -2.78
C GLY A 138 -2.51 9.16 -2.69
N GLY A 139 -1.68 9.07 -3.73
CA GLY A 139 -0.52 9.92 -3.98
C GLY A 139 0.61 9.88 -2.95
N LYS A 140 0.54 9.06 -1.90
CA LYS A 140 1.65 8.91 -0.96
C LYS A 140 2.86 8.35 -1.67
N THR A 141 4.01 8.98 -1.49
CA THR A 141 5.30 8.47 -1.93
C THR A 141 6.38 8.82 -0.93
N ALA A 142 7.34 7.93 -0.75
CA ALA A 142 8.42 8.14 0.18
C ALA A 142 9.69 7.40 -0.23
N LEU A 143 10.83 8.00 0.11
CA LEU A 143 12.15 7.39 -0.06
C LEU A 143 12.75 7.04 1.29
N ASN A 144 13.63 6.06 1.27
CA ASN A 144 14.44 5.71 2.43
C ASN A 144 15.54 6.76 2.65
N PHE A 145 15.88 7.00 3.89
CA PHE A 145 16.99 7.89 4.24
C PHE A 145 17.88 7.22 5.29
N LYS A 146 19.13 6.99 4.93
CA LYS A 146 20.07 6.18 5.70
C LYS A 146 19.48 4.77 5.94
N HIS A 147 19.30 4.40 7.22
CA HIS A 147 18.76 3.10 7.63
C HIS A 147 17.25 3.13 7.91
N TYR A 148 16.62 4.27 7.73
CA TYR A 148 15.20 4.47 8.05
C TYR A 148 14.34 4.44 6.80
N LYS A 149 13.30 3.61 6.80
CA LYS A 149 12.33 3.55 5.70
C LYS A 149 11.41 4.77 5.67
N ASN A 150 11.06 5.21 4.46
CA ASN A 150 9.99 6.18 4.19
C ASN A 150 10.13 7.52 4.95
N GLN A 151 11.36 8.07 5.04
CA GLN A 151 11.61 9.31 5.76
C GLN A 151 11.44 10.57 4.89
N LEU A 152 11.85 10.51 3.63
CA LEU A 152 11.66 11.61 2.69
C LEU A 152 10.33 11.38 1.98
N ALA A 153 9.28 12.02 2.47
CA ALA A 153 7.90 11.74 2.04
C ALA A 153 7.22 12.98 1.47
N LEU A 154 6.38 12.76 0.45
CA LEU A 154 5.55 13.80 -0.16
C LEU A 154 4.28 13.17 -0.79
N PHE A 155 3.42 14.02 -1.35
CA PHE A 155 2.26 13.59 -2.11
C PHE A 155 2.45 13.93 -3.59
N SER A 156 2.30 12.89 -4.45
CA SER A 156 2.43 13.01 -5.91
C SER A 156 1.41 12.10 -6.59
N SER A 157 0.32 12.67 -7.03
CA SER A 157 -0.71 11.94 -7.77
C SER A 157 -0.30 11.78 -9.24
N PRO A 158 -0.52 10.59 -9.86
CA PRO A 158 -0.28 10.37 -11.27
C PRO A 158 -1.30 11.11 -12.14
N LYS A 159 -0.99 11.29 -13.41
CA LYS A 159 -1.97 11.73 -14.41
C LYS A 159 -2.99 10.64 -14.73
N GLU A 160 -2.54 9.40 -14.76
CA GLU A 160 -3.35 8.20 -14.98
C GLU A 160 -2.67 6.99 -14.34
N VAL A 161 -3.45 6.04 -13.84
CA VAL A 161 -3.02 4.69 -13.48
C VAL A 161 -3.63 3.73 -14.49
N ILE A 162 -2.83 2.83 -15.04
CA ILE A 162 -3.30 1.81 -16.00
C ILE A 162 -3.00 0.44 -15.42
N ILE A 163 -4.04 -0.27 -15.03
CA ILE A 163 -3.95 -1.60 -14.42
C ILE A 163 -4.17 -2.66 -15.48
N ASP A 164 -3.19 -3.57 -15.59
CA ASP A 164 -3.31 -4.83 -16.30
C ASP A 164 -3.03 -5.97 -15.31
N THR A 165 -4.04 -6.79 -15.05
CA THR A 165 -3.90 -7.94 -14.14
C THR A 165 -3.01 -9.05 -14.70
N ASN A 166 -2.69 -9.05 -16.00
CA ASN A 166 -1.74 -9.99 -16.59
C ASN A 166 -0.32 -9.88 -15.99
N PHE A 167 0.07 -8.72 -15.47
CA PHE A 167 1.32 -8.58 -14.73
C PHE A 167 1.42 -9.51 -13.52
N LEU A 168 0.28 -9.90 -12.94
CA LEU A 168 0.23 -10.77 -11.76
C LEU A 168 0.63 -12.22 -12.08
N ASN A 169 0.54 -12.65 -13.35
CA ASN A 169 0.88 -14.02 -13.76
C ASN A 169 2.37 -14.37 -13.57
N THR A 170 3.23 -13.37 -13.42
CA THR A 170 4.69 -13.55 -13.26
C THR A 170 5.18 -13.26 -11.84
N LEU A 171 4.26 -12.95 -10.91
CA LEU A 171 4.61 -12.68 -9.52
C LEU A 171 4.94 -13.95 -8.74
N GLN A 172 5.81 -13.81 -7.76
CA GLN A 172 6.06 -14.86 -6.78
C GLN A 172 4.89 -14.96 -5.79
N ALA A 173 4.75 -16.13 -5.17
CA ALA A 173 3.65 -16.37 -4.22
C ALA A 173 3.65 -15.37 -3.04
N GLU A 174 4.85 -14.98 -2.58
CA GLU A 174 5.02 -14.01 -1.50
C GLU A 174 4.48 -12.62 -1.87
N ASP A 175 4.70 -12.18 -3.12
CA ASP A 175 4.19 -10.90 -3.62
C ASP A 175 2.66 -10.92 -3.75
N ILE A 176 2.10 -12.06 -4.17
CA ILE A 176 0.65 -12.27 -4.21
C ILE A 176 0.06 -12.23 -2.80
N THR A 177 0.67 -12.95 -1.84
CA THR A 177 0.25 -12.94 -0.43
C THR A 177 0.31 -11.53 0.15
N SER A 178 1.37 -10.79 -0.14
CA SER A 178 1.51 -9.39 0.29
C SER A 178 0.38 -8.51 -0.25
N GLY A 179 -0.02 -8.67 -1.51
CA GLY A 179 -1.17 -7.96 -2.07
C GLY A 179 -2.50 -8.34 -1.41
N TYR A 180 -2.71 -9.63 -1.14
CA TYR A 180 -3.90 -10.09 -0.42
C TYR A 180 -3.99 -9.51 0.99
N GLY A 181 -2.87 -9.26 1.66
CA GLY A 181 -2.87 -8.60 2.96
C GLY A 181 -3.56 -7.24 2.93
N GLU A 182 -3.27 -6.44 1.91
CA GLU A 182 -3.90 -5.13 1.72
C GLU A 182 -5.38 -5.24 1.27
N ILE A 183 -5.71 -6.20 0.41
CA ILE A 183 -7.10 -6.47 0.01
C ILE A 183 -7.94 -6.82 1.24
N VAL A 184 -7.49 -7.75 2.07
CA VAL A 184 -8.19 -8.17 3.30
C VAL A 184 -8.34 -7.01 4.27
N LYS A 185 -7.29 -6.23 4.50
CA LYS A 185 -7.35 -5.01 5.32
C LYS A 185 -8.45 -4.06 4.84
N LEU A 186 -8.49 -3.77 3.53
CA LEU A 186 -9.50 -2.89 2.94
C LEU A 186 -10.91 -3.49 3.03
N PHE A 187 -11.04 -4.79 2.79
CA PHE A 187 -12.33 -5.49 2.88
C PHE A 187 -12.88 -5.52 4.30
N LEU A 188 -12.02 -5.73 5.31
CA LEU A 188 -12.41 -5.61 6.72
C LEU A 188 -12.89 -4.18 7.04
N THR A 189 -12.22 -3.16 6.50
CA THR A 189 -12.66 -1.76 6.64
C THR A 189 -13.99 -1.52 5.92
N GLY A 190 -14.19 -2.09 4.73
CA GLY A 190 -15.38 -1.91 3.89
C GLY A 190 -16.63 -2.66 4.37
N GLY A 191 -16.46 -3.76 5.13
CA GLY A 191 -17.56 -4.50 5.77
C GLY A 191 -17.81 -5.91 5.25
N ASP A 192 -18.80 -6.55 5.86
CA ASP A 192 -19.15 -7.97 5.64
C ASP A 192 -19.37 -8.32 4.17
N TYR A 193 -20.01 -7.46 3.40
CA TYR A 193 -20.25 -7.71 1.97
C TYR A 193 -18.97 -8.03 1.21
N TYR A 194 -17.85 -7.38 1.53
CA TYR A 194 -16.57 -7.61 0.86
C TYR A 194 -15.91 -8.89 1.35
N ILE A 195 -16.01 -9.17 2.65
CA ILE A 195 -15.44 -10.37 3.26
C ILE A 195 -16.18 -11.62 2.78
N ASP A 196 -17.51 -11.58 2.73
CA ASP A 196 -18.32 -12.74 2.33
C ASP A 196 -18.13 -13.10 0.85
N ASN A 197 -17.70 -12.15 0.01
CA ASN A 197 -17.42 -12.37 -1.41
C ASN A 197 -15.91 -12.50 -1.73
N LEU A 198 -15.04 -12.50 -0.72
CA LEU A 198 -13.58 -12.53 -0.93
C LEU A 198 -13.11 -13.71 -1.80
N ASN A 199 -13.72 -14.89 -1.65
CA ASN A 199 -13.34 -16.07 -2.39
C ASN A 199 -14.09 -16.23 -3.73
N GLU A 200 -15.20 -15.52 -3.91
CA GLU A 200 -16.06 -15.64 -5.09
C GLU A 200 -15.60 -14.74 -6.26
N TRP A 201 -15.06 -13.56 -5.92
CA TRP A 201 -14.68 -12.57 -6.93
C TRP A 201 -13.37 -12.91 -7.65
N SER A 202 -13.30 -12.55 -8.92
CA SER A 202 -12.05 -12.54 -9.69
C SER A 202 -11.04 -11.57 -9.07
N ILE A 203 -9.76 -11.71 -9.44
CA ILE A 203 -8.72 -10.81 -8.92
C ILE A 203 -8.96 -9.35 -9.35
N GLU A 204 -9.48 -9.11 -10.55
CA GLU A 204 -9.81 -7.77 -11.03
C GLU A 204 -10.95 -7.14 -10.22
N GLU A 205 -11.99 -7.90 -9.88
CA GLU A 205 -13.08 -7.44 -9.03
C GLU A 205 -12.57 -7.09 -7.63
N LYS A 206 -11.70 -7.94 -7.03
CA LYS A 206 -11.06 -7.66 -5.73
C LYS A 206 -10.27 -6.36 -5.76
N ILE A 207 -9.47 -6.14 -6.81
CA ILE A 207 -8.72 -4.90 -7.01
C ILE A 207 -9.67 -3.71 -7.10
N LYS A 208 -10.70 -3.78 -7.95
CA LYS A 208 -11.68 -2.69 -8.11
C LYS A 208 -12.39 -2.35 -6.80
N HIS A 209 -12.85 -3.35 -6.07
CA HIS A 209 -13.51 -3.14 -4.79
C HIS A 209 -12.56 -2.54 -3.75
N SER A 210 -11.31 -3.00 -3.67
CA SER A 210 -10.28 -2.42 -2.80
C SER A 210 -10.06 -0.95 -3.11
N LEU A 211 -9.90 -0.61 -4.39
CA LEU A 211 -9.73 0.77 -4.83
C LEU A 211 -10.94 1.65 -4.54
N LEU A 212 -12.18 1.13 -4.66
CA LEU A 212 -13.38 1.89 -4.32
C LEU A 212 -13.51 2.18 -2.83
N ILE A 213 -13.15 1.22 -1.96
CA ILE A 213 -13.10 1.43 -0.50
C ILE A 213 -12.05 2.50 -0.18
N LYS A 214 -10.83 2.33 -0.69
CA LYS A 214 -9.74 3.27 -0.44
C LYS A 214 -10.05 4.66 -1.02
N LYS A 215 -10.62 4.74 -2.23
CA LYS A 215 -11.05 5.99 -2.85
C LYS A 215 -11.97 6.80 -1.94
N ALA A 216 -13.00 6.18 -1.36
CA ALA A 216 -13.94 6.86 -0.49
C ALA A 216 -13.23 7.57 0.68
N VAL A 217 -12.26 6.89 1.29
CA VAL A 217 -11.48 7.44 2.41
C VAL A 217 -10.47 8.51 1.95
N VAL A 218 -9.76 8.25 0.83
CA VAL A 218 -8.74 9.16 0.31
C VAL A 218 -9.36 10.48 -0.19
N GLU A 219 -10.52 10.43 -0.85
CA GLU A 219 -11.19 11.64 -1.32
C GLU A 219 -11.77 12.48 -0.18
N TYR A 220 -12.06 11.86 0.98
CA TYR A 220 -12.48 12.56 2.17
C TYR A 220 -11.30 13.20 2.93
N ASP A 221 -10.18 12.50 3.02
CA ASP A 221 -8.98 12.92 3.75
C ASP A 221 -7.71 12.60 2.93
N GLU A 222 -7.46 13.39 1.88
CA GLU A 222 -6.36 13.17 0.93
C GLU A 222 -4.99 13.15 1.62
N PHE A 223 -4.79 14.00 2.63
CA PHE A 223 -3.48 14.23 3.26
C PHE A 223 -3.28 13.48 4.60
N GLU A 224 -4.21 12.57 4.95
CA GLU A 224 -4.11 11.72 6.16
C GLU A 224 -4.07 12.51 7.48
N LEU A 225 -4.94 13.47 7.59
CA LEU A 225 -5.06 14.26 8.81
C LEU A 225 -5.96 13.56 9.87
N CYS A 226 -6.99 12.83 9.42
CA CYS A 226 -8.03 12.22 10.26
C CYS A 226 -8.33 10.77 9.84
N GLU A 227 -9.46 10.54 9.13
CA GLU A 227 -10.05 9.23 8.84
C GLU A 227 -9.16 8.33 7.99
N ARG A 228 -8.33 8.89 7.11
CA ARG A 228 -7.41 8.09 6.30
C ARG A 228 -6.39 7.32 7.13
N LYS A 229 -6.15 7.71 8.38
CA LYS A 229 -5.33 6.94 9.34
C LYS A 229 -5.90 5.54 9.59
N SER A 230 -7.21 5.32 9.36
CA SER A 230 -7.87 4.02 9.46
C SER A 230 -7.28 2.98 8.51
N LEU A 231 -6.75 3.41 7.36
CA LEU A 231 -6.08 2.53 6.39
C LEU A 231 -4.75 1.95 6.90
N ASN A 232 -4.29 2.39 8.07
CA ASN A 232 -3.14 1.81 8.77
C ASN A 232 -3.54 0.68 9.75
N TYR A 233 -4.71 0.06 9.59
CA TYR A 233 -5.10 -1.11 10.38
C TYR A 233 -4.06 -2.23 10.23
N GLY A 234 -3.60 -2.78 11.34
CA GLY A 234 -2.53 -3.78 11.40
C GLY A 234 -1.10 -3.24 11.27
N HIS A 235 -0.91 -2.05 10.69
CA HIS A 235 0.43 -1.53 10.38
C HIS A 235 1.30 -1.24 11.61
N SER A 236 0.71 -0.91 12.77
CA SER A 236 1.52 -0.64 13.97
C SER A 236 2.37 -1.85 14.37
N PHE A 237 1.77 -3.04 14.43
CA PHE A 237 2.54 -4.28 14.65
C PHE A 237 3.24 -4.78 13.38
N GLY A 238 2.59 -4.65 12.22
CA GLY A 238 3.17 -5.07 10.94
C GLY A 238 4.56 -4.49 10.69
N HIS A 239 4.71 -3.18 10.84
CA HIS A 239 6.01 -2.50 10.68
C HIS A 239 7.07 -2.91 11.71
N VAL A 240 6.68 -3.43 12.86
CA VAL A 240 7.60 -4.01 13.85
C VAL A 240 7.99 -5.44 13.49
N ILE A 241 7.03 -6.23 12.98
CA ILE A 241 7.27 -7.62 12.54
C ILE A 241 8.26 -7.66 11.36
N GLU A 242 8.14 -6.75 10.39
CA GLU A 242 9.03 -6.72 9.21
C GLU A 242 10.52 -6.73 9.59
N PRO A 243 11.06 -5.77 10.35
CA PRO A 243 12.47 -5.76 10.72
C PRO A 243 12.84 -6.88 11.70
N LEU A 244 11.96 -7.29 12.63
CA LEU A 244 12.24 -8.38 13.56
C LEU A 244 12.39 -9.74 12.87
N THR A 245 11.77 -9.90 11.69
CA THR A 245 11.92 -11.09 10.85
C THR A 245 12.97 -10.93 9.76
N ASN A 246 13.76 -9.83 9.79
CA ASN A 246 14.69 -9.47 8.72
C ASN A 246 13.99 -9.42 7.35
N TYR A 247 12.76 -8.92 7.29
CA TYR A 247 11.92 -8.81 6.09
C TYR A 247 11.63 -10.14 5.39
N LYS A 248 11.73 -11.28 6.09
CA LYS A 248 11.35 -12.60 5.57
C LYS A 248 9.83 -12.75 5.46
N ILE A 249 9.08 -12.04 6.30
CA ILE A 249 7.62 -11.92 6.19
C ILE A 249 7.33 -10.70 5.32
N PRO A 250 6.65 -10.87 4.16
CA PRO A 250 6.29 -9.79 3.27
C PRO A 250 5.34 -8.78 3.94
N HIS A 251 5.37 -7.53 3.47
CA HIS A 251 4.64 -6.41 4.08
C HIS A 251 3.16 -6.73 4.37
N GLY A 252 2.39 -7.13 3.37
CA GLY A 252 0.96 -7.39 3.57
C GLY A 252 0.68 -8.57 4.50
N GLU A 253 1.55 -9.58 4.52
CA GLU A 253 1.44 -10.66 5.51
C GLU A 253 1.73 -10.15 6.92
N ALA A 254 2.75 -9.30 7.09
CA ALA A 254 3.04 -8.65 8.37
C ALA A 254 1.85 -7.76 8.83
N VAL A 255 1.17 -7.09 7.89
CA VAL A 255 -0.05 -6.32 8.17
C VAL A 255 -1.17 -7.25 8.67
N LEU A 256 -1.41 -8.40 8.04
CA LEU A 256 -2.41 -9.38 8.50
C LEU A 256 -2.10 -9.90 9.90
N LEU A 257 -0.85 -10.24 10.20
CA LEU A 257 -0.42 -10.63 11.55
C LEU A 257 -0.66 -9.51 12.55
N GLY A 258 -0.37 -8.27 12.17
CA GLY A 258 -0.67 -7.09 12.98
C GLY A 258 -2.15 -6.88 13.22
N ILE A 259 -3.00 -7.16 12.22
CA ILE A 259 -4.47 -7.15 12.36
C ILE A 259 -4.91 -8.22 13.36
N GLU A 260 -4.38 -9.44 13.26
CA GLU A 260 -4.76 -10.52 14.17
C GLU A 260 -4.35 -10.23 15.62
N ILE A 261 -3.14 -9.67 15.83
CA ILE A 261 -2.70 -9.21 17.16
C ILE A 261 -3.70 -8.19 17.73
N ILE A 262 -4.04 -7.15 16.96
CA ILE A 262 -5.00 -6.11 17.39
C ILE A 262 -6.37 -6.73 17.66
N ASN A 263 -6.86 -7.62 16.79
CA ASN A 263 -8.11 -8.32 16.99
C ASN A 263 -8.13 -9.11 18.30
N LYS A 264 -7.10 -9.91 18.56
CA LYS A 264 -6.98 -10.70 19.80
C LYS A 264 -6.86 -9.83 21.04
N LEU A 265 -6.15 -8.70 20.97
CA LEU A 265 -5.96 -7.81 22.12
C LEU A 265 -7.23 -7.06 22.54
N PHE A 266 -8.11 -6.74 21.61
CA PHE A 266 -9.18 -5.78 21.87
C PHE A 266 -10.59 -6.28 21.54
N ASP A 267 -10.77 -7.04 20.47
CA ASP A 267 -12.08 -7.31 19.89
C ASP A 267 -12.46 -8.80 19.92
N ASN A 268 -11.47 -9.67 19.81
CA ASN A 268 -11.59 -11.12 19.74
C ASN A 268 -12.70 -11.60 18.78
N ASN A 269 -12.81 -10.93 17.62
CA ASN A 269 -13.82 -11.23 16.61
C ASN A 269 -13.42 -12.46 15.79
N PRO A 270 -14.15 -13.60 15.87
CA PRO A 270 -13.77 -14.81 15.18
C PRO A 270 -13.87 -14.72 13.67
N LYS A 271 -14.73 -13.85 13.12
CA LYS A 271 -14.85 -13.66 11.66
C LYS A 271 -13.56 -13.06 11.10
N ILE A 272 -12.95 -12.12 11.82
CA ILE A 272 -11.67 -11.51 11.43
C ILE A 272 -10.56 -12.56 11.46
N SER A 273 -10.41 -13.30 12.56
CA SER A 273 -9.42 -14.39 12.67
C SER A 273 -9.60 -15.45 11.58
N ASN A 274 -10.83 -15.86 11.29
CA ASN A 274 -11.12 -16.84 10.25
C ASN A 274 -10.70 -16.37 8.85
N VAL A 275 -10.82 -15.11 8.55
CA VAL A 275 -10.38 -14.53 7.27
C VAL A 275 -8.85 -14.49 7.21
N ILE A 276 -8.20 -14.02 8.27
CA ILE A 276 -6.73 -13.91 8.32
C ILE A 276 -6.08 -15.29 8.21
N ASN A 277 -6.62 -16.30 8.89
CA ASN A 277 -6.12 -17.68 8.89
C ASN A 277 -6.17 -18.37 7.52
N GLN A 278 -6.82 -17.78 6.51
CA GLN A 278 -6.73 -18.25 5.12
C GLN A 278 -5.38 -17.89 4.47
N PHE A 279 -4.67 -16.89 4.99
CA PHE A 279 -3.45 -16.35 4.39
C PHE A 279 -2.22 -16.50 5.27
N THR A 280 -2.39 -16.43 6.60
CA THR A 280 -1.30 -16.49 7.59
C THR A 280 -1.86 -16.81 8.97
N ASP A 281 -0.99 -17.16 9.91
CA ASP A 281 -1.34 -17.36 11.33
C ASP A 281 -0.22 -16.88 12.26
N LEU A 282 -0.55 -16.64 13.54
CA LEU A 282 0.39 -16.14 14.54
C LEU A 282 1.55 -17.10 14.85
N ASN A 283 1.45 -18.39 14.51
CA ASN A 283 2.54 -19.35 14.76
C ASN A 283 3.80 -18.97 13.98
N LYS A 284 3.65 -18.29 12.84
CA LYS A 284 4.79 -17.80 12.05
C LYS A 284 5.69 -16.83 12.82
N ILE A 285 5.15 -16.14 13.81
CA ILE A 285 5.87 -15.17 14.64
C ILE A 285 5.95 -15.56 16.12
N SER A 286 5.53 -16.76 16.49
CA SER A 286 5.55 -17.26 17.89
C SER A 286 6.94 -17.28 18.51
N HIS A 287 7.98 -17.34 17.67
CA HIS A 287 9.40 -17.29 18.10
C HIS A 287 9.90 -15.86 18.37
N LEU A 288 9.13 -14.83 18.05
CA LEU A 288 9.53 -13.44 18.26
C LEU A 288 9.39 -13.07 19.74
N ASP A 289 10.34 -12.29 20.21
CA ASP A 289 10.34 -11.72 21.56
C ASP A 289 9.19 -10.68 21.67
N SER A 290 8.19 -10.97 22.51
CA SER A 290 7.05 -10.09 22.77
C SER A 290 7.46 -8.73 23.31
N ASP A 291 8.60 -8.65 24.02
CA ASP A 291 9.17 -7.41 24.51
C ASP A 291 9.63 -6.54 23.33
N LYS A 292 10.34 -7.13 22.37
CA LYS A 292 10.77 -6.43 21.16
C LYS A 292 9.58 -5.99 20.31
N LEU A 293 8.55 -6.83 20.20
CA LEU A 293 7.30 -6.46 19.52
C LEU A 293 6.64 -5.23 20.16
N THR A 294 6.52 -5.24 21.50
CA THR A 294 5.87 -4.12 22.21
C THR A 294 6.76 -2.87 22.22
N MET A 295 8.07 -3.01 22.46
CA MET A 295 8.99 -1.88 22.44
C MET A 295 9.16 -1.27 21.04
N GLY A 296 9.07 -2.09 19.99
CA GLY A 296 9.09 -1.62 18.60
C GLY A 296 7.97 -0.63 18.29
N LEU A 297 6.82 -0.72 18.98
CA LEU A 297 5.72 0.23 18.83
C LEU A 297 6.14 1.67 19.19
N LEU A 298 7.11 1.87 20.08
CA LEU A 298 7.60 3.22 20.44
C LEU A 298 8.24 3.96 19.27
N SER A 299 8.67 3.25 18.24
CA SER A 299 9.18 3.85 16.99
C SER A 299 8.10 4.22 15.97
N ASP A 300 6.83 3.89 16.24
CA ASP A 300 5.70 4.25 15.34
C ASP A 300 5.46 5.76 15.37
N LYS A 301 5.24 6.35 14.19
CA LYS A 301 4.91 7.79 14.03
C LYS A 301 3.63 8.22 14.76
N LYS A 302 2.79 7.27 15.15
CA LYS A 302 1.53 7.49 15.90
C LYS A 302 1.73 7.61 17.41
N VAL A 303 2.96 7.47 17.89
CA VAL A 303 3.30 7.55 19.32
C VAL A 303 3.44 9.01 19.74
N SER A 304 2.77 9.36 20.85
CA SER A 304 2.92 10.63 21.53
C SER A 304 3.24 10.33 23.01
N GLY A 305 4.47 10.56 23.41
CA GLY A 305 4.96 10.07 24.71
C GLY A 305 4.98 8.53 24.72
N ASN A 306 4.25 7.91 25.65
CA ASN A 306 4.06 6.45 25.72
C ASN A 306 2.71 5.98 25.17
N ASN A 307 1.92 6.85 24.53
CA ASN A 307 0.62 6.49 24.01
C ASN A 307 0.69 6.26 22.50
N ILE A 308 0.08 5.18 22.04
CA ILE A 308 -0.12 4.85 20.64
C ILE A 308 -1.62 4.82 20.30
N SER A 309 -1.98 5.32 19.13
CA SER A 309 -3.35 5.22 18.61
C SER A 309 -3.45 4.00 17.70
N PHE A 310 -4.08 2.93 18.18
CA PHE A 310 -4.38 1.76 17.36
C PHE A 310 -5.64 1.99 16.52
N VAL A 311 -5.58 1.51 15.28
CA VAL A 311 -6.76 1.33 14.44
C VAL A 311 -7.36 -0.03 14.77
N ARG A 312 -8.65 -0.07 15.10
CA ARG A 312 -9.40 -1.29 15.40
C ARG A 312 -10.60 -1.43 14.47
N VAL A 313 -10.97 -2.66 14.21
CA VAL A 313 -12.18 -3.01 13.47
C VAL A 313 -12.97 -4.01 14.33
N PRO A 314 -13.79 -3.55 15.30
CA PRO A 314 -14.56 -4.44 16.16
C PRO A 314 -15.48 -5.38 15.36
N HIS A 315 -16.02 -4.88 14.26
CA HIS A 315 -16.80 -5.65 13.27
C HIS A 315 -16.44 -5.15 11.88
N PRO A 316 -16.38 -6.02 10.86
CA PRO A 316 -16.16 -5.58 9.49
C PRO A 316 -17.10 -4.42 9.13
N GLY A 317 -16.55 -3.36 8.55
CA GLY A 317 -17.27 -2.13 8.20
C GLY A 317 -17.40 -1.11 9.34
N THR A 318 -16.80 -1.36 10.50
CA THR A 318 -16.76 -0.39 11.61
C THR A 318 -15.33 -0.25 12.09
N THR A 319 -14.74 0.91 11.83
CA THR A 319 -13.36 1.24 12.25
C THR A 319 -13.40 2.30 13.34
N ILE A 320 -12.59 2.13 14.39
CA ILE A 320 -12.43 3.07 15.49
C ILE A 320 -10.94 3.26 15.83
N PHE A 321 -10.61 4.40 16.43
CA PHE A 321 -9.29 4.66 16.98
C PHE A 321 -9.28 4.49 18.49
N THR A 322 -8.28 3.78 19.02
CA THR A 322 -8.15 3.52 20.44
C THR A 322 -6.75 3.93 20.92
N ASN A 323 -6.71 4.94 21.77
CA ASN A 323 -5.46 5.34 22.41
C ASN A 323 -5.12 4.36 23.55
N THR A 324 -3.91 3.83 23.50
CA THR A 324 -3.43 2.83 24.45
C THR A 324 -2.03 3.21 24.92
N GLU A 325 -1.79 3.11 26.21
CA GLU A 325 -0.45 3.30 26.78
C GLU A 325 0.40 2.06 26.53
N ILE A 326 1.62 2.27 26.02
CA ILE A 326 2.63 1.23 25.87
C ILE A 326 3.28 1.00 27.22
N ASN A 327 2.70 0.11 28.01
CA ASN A 327 3.07 -0.17 29.38
C ASN A 327 3.21 -1.68 29.62
N LYS A 328 3.45 -2.06 30.88
CA LYS A 328 3.61 -3.47 31.28
C LYS A 328 2.36 -4.32 31.03
N ASP A 329 1.17 -3.73 31.11
CA ASP A 329 -0.09 -4.46 30.91
C ASP A 329 -0.30 -4.81 29.42
N LEU A 330 -0.01 -3.87 28.51
CA LEU A 330 -0.03 -4.16 27.07
C LEU A 330 0.98 -5.25 26.73
N LYS A 331 2.21 -5.16 27.29
CA LYS A 331 3.24 -6.15 27.12
C LYS A 331 2.81 -7.55 27.60
N ALA A 332 2.21 -7.64 28.78
CA ALA A 332 1.69 -8.91 29.31
C ALA A 332 0.63 -9.51 28.39
N LYS A 333 -0.33 -8.72 27.91
CA LYS A 333 -1.36 -9.15 26.96
C LYS A 333 -0.78 -9.64 25.62
N VAL A 334 0.21 -8.92 25.08
CA VAL A 334 0.92 -9.36 23.86
C VAL A 334 1.63 -10.68 24.10
N ASN A 335 2.30 -10.86 25.27
CA ASN A 335 2.98 -12.09 25.61
C ASN A 335 2.03 -13.29 25.71
N GLU A 336 0.84 -13.10 26.27
CA GLU A 336 -0.19 -14.15 26.37
C GLU A 336 -0.63 -14.70 25.03
N LEU A 337 -0.56 -13.92 23.94
CA LEU A 337 -0.90 -14.37 22.59
C LEU A 337 0.07 -15.41 22.02
N PHE A 338 1.30 -15.48 22.56
CA PHE A 338 2.35 -16.37 22.09
C PHE A 338 2.71 -17.51 23.06
N THR A 339 2.07 -17.53 24.22
CA THR A 339 2.31 -18.55 25.27
C THR A 339 1.25 -19.62 25.34
N ASN A 340 0.15 -19.48 24.61
CA ASN A 340 -0.96 -20.43 24.45
C ASN A 340 -0.93 -21.06 23.05
#